data_668889a57926f91af7958f4e11d00628
#
_entry.id   668889a57926f91af7958f4e11d00628
#
_cell.length_a   1.000
_cell.length_b   1.000
_cell.length_c   1.000
_cell.angle_alpha   90.00
_cell.angle_beta   90.00
_cell.angle_gamma   90.00
#
_symmetry.space_group_name_H-M   'P 1'
#
loop_
_entity.id
_entity.type
_entity.pdbx_description
1 polymer ?
#
loop_
_entity_poly.entity_id
_entity_poly.type
_entity_poly.pdbx_seq_one_letter_code
_entity_poly.pdbx_strand_id
1 'polypeptide(L)'
;MTTALQALAEEASTCTGCGLAAGRTTVVFGSGSPTADLMFVGEAPGAREDEQGVPFVGRSGQLLDRLLAEELGLDRSDCYIANVVKCRPPGNRDPRPDEIAACRPYLERQLDLVDPTVVVTLGNFSSKLLLGTDVGITKLRGQAYRFGEPERHLVP
;
A
#
# COMPACT_ATOMS: atom_id res chain seq x y z
N MET A 1 24.33 -5.04 -3.61
CA MET A 1 23.70 -6.18 -2.91
C MET A 1 22.19 -5.96 -2.89
N THR A 2 21.41 -6.93 -3.37
CA THR A 2 19.95 -6.86 -3.41
C THR A 2 19.37 -7.06 -2.01
N THR A 3 18.51 -6.15 -1.54
CA THR A 3 17.82 -6.32 -0.27
C THR A 3 16.67 -7.33 -0.41
N ALA A 4 16.19 -7.87 0.72
CA ALA A 4 15.01 -8.77 0.72
C ALA A 4 13.77 -8.08 0.12
N LEU A 5 13.59 -6.79 0.36
CA LEU A 5 12.49 -6.03 -0.20
C LEU A 5 12.62 -5.85 -1.72
N GLN A 6 13.84 -5.63 -2.22
CA GLN A 6 14.10 -5.58 -3.67
C GLN A 6 13.85 -6.93 -4.34
N ALA A 7 14.28 -8.02 -3.72
CA ALA A 7 14.01 -9.37 -4.22
C ALA A 7 12.51 -9.66 -4.29
N LEU A 8 11.74 -9.21 -3.30
CA LEU A 8 10.28 -9.34 -3.31
C LEU A 8 9.64 -8.50 -4.43
N ALA A 9 10.17 -7.30 -4.67
CA ALA A 9 9.69 -6.45 -5.77
C ALA A 9 9.95 -7.10 -7.14
N GLU A 10 11.10 -7.73 -7.32
CA GLU A 10 11.44 -8.47 -8.54
C GLU A 10 10.49 -9.66 -8.73
N GLU A 11 10.23 -10.42 -7.68
CA GLU A 11 9.26 -11.51 -7.70
C GLU A 11 7.86 -11.01 -8.10
N ALA A 12 7.42 -9.91 -7.51
CA ALA A 12 6.11 -9.31 -7.80
C ALA A 12 6.00 -8.79 -9.24
N SER A 13 7.11 -8.33 -9.84
CA SER A 13 7.12 -7.71 -11.17
C SER A 13 6.58 -8.61 -12.28
N THR A 14 6.63 -9.91 -12.10
CA THR A 14 6.16 -10.93 -13.05
C THR A 14 4.95 -11.72 -12.54
N CYS A 15 4.31 -11.23 -11.48
CA CYS A 15 3.18 -11.94 -10.86
C CYS A 15 1.99 -12.08 -11.82
N THR A 16 1.45 -13.29 -11.89
CA THR A 16 0.23 -13.62 -12.65
C THR A 16 -0.84 -14.26 -11.77
N GLY A 17 -0.81 -13.98 -10.46
CA GLY A 17 -1.65 -14.63 -9.46
C GLY A 17 -3.14 -14.28 -9.54
N CYS A 18 -3.53 -13.24 -10.28
CA CYS A 18 -4.93 -12.87 -10.47
C CYS A 18 -5.15 -12.24 -11.85
N GLY A 19 -6.43 -12.00 -12.18
CA GLY A 19 -6.82 -11.45 -13.49
C GLY A 19 -6.32 -10.03 -13.78
N LEU A 20 -5.86 -9.28 -12.78
CA LEU A 20 -5.32 -7.94 -12.99
C LEU A 20 -4.04 -7.94 -13.82
N ALA A 21 -3.32 -9.05 -13.86
CA ALA A 21 -2.10 -9.21 -14.67
C ALA A 21 -2.36 -8.96 -16.16
N ALA A 22 -3.54 -9.29 -16.66
CA ALA A 22 -3.87 -9.17 -18.08
C ALA A 22 -4.00 -7.71 -18.55
N GLY A 23 -4.44 -6.81 -17.69
CA GLY A 23 -4.73 -5.42 -18.05
C GLY A 23 -3.73 -4.38 -17.55
N ARG A 24 -2.80 -4.78 -16.70
CA ARG A 24 -1.79 -3.85 -16.17
C ARG A 24 -0.72 -3.50 -17.18
N THR A 25 -0.17 -2.30 -17.09
CA THR A 25 1.06 -1.92 -17.82
C THR A 25 2.28 -2.34 -17.03
N THR A 26 2.29 -2.08 -15.72
CA THR A 26 3.37 -2.48 -14.83
C THR A 26 2.85 -2.80 -13.44
N VAL A 27 3.59 -3.59 -12.68
CA VAL A 27 3.31 -3.82 -11.27
C VAL A 27 3.78 -2.61 -10.48
N VAL A 28 2.92 -2.12 -9.57
CA VAL A 28 3.21 -1.01 -8.67
C VAL A 28 3.44 -1.59 -7.28
N PHE A 29 4.67 -1.96 -7.00
CA PHE A 29 5.01 -2.71 -5.78
C PHE A 29 4.94 -1.86 -4.52
N GLY A 30 5.57 -0.71 -4.56
CA GLY A 30 5.70 0.21 -3.44
C GLY A 30 6.94 1.07 -3.62
N SER A 31 7.11 2.09 -2.78
CA SER A 31 8.29 2.95 -2.83
C SER A 31 8.57 3.61 -1.48
N GLY A 32 9.80 4.01 -1.28
CA GLY A 32 10.26 4.73 -0.09
C GLY A 32 11.38 4.04 0.65
N SER A 33 11.56 4.40 1.91
CA SER A 33 12.60 3.84 2.76
C SER A 33 12.29 2.39 3.15
N PRO A 34 13.21 1.45 2.93
CA PRO A 34 12.99 0.05 3.32
C PRO A 34 13.04 -0.18 4.84
N THR A 35 13.39 0.84 5.60
CA THR A 35 13.46 0.79 7.07
C THR A 35 12.58 1.88 7.71
N ALA A 36 11.55 2.33 7.00
CA ALA A 36 10.67 3.40 7.48
C ALA A 36 9.92 3.00 8.75
N ASP A 37 9.79 3.93 9.67
CA ASP A 37 8.93 3.77 10.85
C ASP A 37 7.45 4.02 10.52
N LEU A 38 7.18 4.74 9.43
CA LEU A 38 5.84 5.10 8.99
C LEU A 38 5.57 4.53 7.59
N MET A 39 4.50 3.76 7.48
CA MET A 39 4.07 3.14 6.22
C MET A 39 2.63 3.55 5.89
N PHE A 40 2.39 3.91 4.64
CA PHE A 40 1.06 4.20 4.13
C PHE A 40 0.58 3.05 3.25
N VAL A 41 -0.67 2.65 3.42
CA VAL A 41 -1.29 1.59 2.63
C VAL A 41 -2.61 2.09 2.04
N GLY A 42 -2.63 2.27 0.73
CA GLY A 42 -3.83 2.63 -0.02
C GLY A 42 -4.49 1.41 -0.66
N GLU A 43 -5.38 1.66 -1.61
CA GLU A 43 -6.22 0.63 -2.24
C GLU A 43 -5.54 -0.04 -3.43
N ALA A 44 -5.34 0.72 -4.51
CA ALA A 44 -4.88 0.20 -5.80
C ALA A 44 -4.23 1.30 -6.65
N PRO A 45 -3.35 0.92 -7.60
CA PRO A 45 -2.80 1.87 -8.56
C PRO A 45 -3.88 2.44 -9.49
N GLY A 46 -3.79 3.73 -9.79
CA GLY A 46 -4.53 4.37 -10.86
C GLY A 46 -3.75 4.36 -12.17
N ALA A 47 -4.22 5.14 -13.17
CA ALA A 47 -3.61 5.18 -14.50
C ALA A 47 -2.16 5.65 -14.48
N ARG A 48 -1.87 6.72 -13.74
CA ARG A 48 -0.51 7.28 -13.67
C ARG A 48 0.45 6.35 -12.94
N GLU A 49 0.00 5.74 -11.85
CA GLU A 49 0.77 4.77 -11.10
C GLU A 49 1.12 3.55 -11.98
N ASP A 50 0.13 3.05 -12.73
CA ASP A 50 0.31 1.94 -13.66
C ASP A 50 1.33 2.24 -14.76
N GLU A 51 1.33 3.47 -15.28
CA GLU A 51 2.31 3.91 -16.28
C GLU A 51 3.73 4.04 -15.72
N GLN A 52 3.87 4.58 -14.51
CA GLN A 52 5.15 4.92 -13.92
C GLN A 52 5.74 3.82 -13.03
N GLY A 53 4.91 2.89 -12.56
CA GLY A 53 5.34 1.83 -11.64
C GLY A 53 5.57 2.32 -10.20
N VAL A 54 5.09 3.50 -9.85
CA VAL A 54 5.29 4.14 -8.55
C VAL A 54 3.92 4.44 -7.91
N PRO A 55 3.71 4.10 -6.62
CA PRO A 55 2.43 4.37 -5.96
C PRO A 55 2.26 5.86 -5.67
N PHE A 56 1.01 6.31 -5.68
CA PHE A 56 0.63 7.67 -5.27
C PHE A 56 1.39 8.78 -6.02
N VAL A 57 1.31 8.77 -7.36
CA VAL A 57 1.90 9.82 -8.23
C VAL A 57 0.84 10.66 -8.94
N GLY A 58 -0.45 10.30 -8.82
CA GLY A 58 -1.56 11.10 -9.34
C GLY A 58 -1.98 12.19 -8.35
N ARG A 59 -3.24 12.65 -8.49
CA ARG A 59 -3.79 13.74 -7.67
C ARG A 59 -3.75 13.42 -6.18
N SER A 60 -4.18 12.22 -5.77
CA SER A 60 -4.13 11.80 -4.36
C SER A 60 -2.70 11.71 -3.84
N GLY A 61 -1.76 11.30 -4.68
CA GLY A 61 -0.35 11.23 -4.34
C GLY A 61 0.25 12.61 -4.11
N GLN A 62 -0.12 13.60 -4.91
CA GLN A 62 0.33 14.99 -4.73
C GLN A 62 -0.20 15.56 -3.42
N LEU A 63 -1.46 15.25 -3.07
CA LEU A 63 -2.03 15.64 -1.78
C LEU A 63 -1.28 14.97 -0.62
N LEU A 64 -0.96 13.69 -0.73
CA LEU A 64 -0.19 12.98 0.28
C LEU A 64 1.18 13.63 0.49
N ASP A 65 1.91 13.93 -0.59
CA ASP A 65 3.21 14.60 -0.51
C ASP A 65 3.13 15.94 0.22
N ARG A 66 2.09 16.73 -0.09
CA ARG A 66 1.88 18.03 0.55
C ARG A 66 1.57 17.88 2.03
N LEU A 67 0.69 16.94 2.40
CA LEU A 67 0.34 16.70 3.80
C LEU A 67 1.54 16.19 4.61
N LEU A 68 2.36 15.32 4.02
CA LEU A 68 3.61 14.87 4.66
C LEU A 68 4.53 16.05 4.98
N ALA A 69 4.73 16.95 4.03
CA ALA A 69 5.60 18.11 4.21
C ALA A 69 5.00 19.12 5.20
N GLU A 70 3.73 19.49 5.04
CA GLU A 70 3.10 20.55 5.82
C GLU A 70 2.76 20.12 7.24
N GLU A 71 2.28 18.89 7.43
CA GLU A 71 1.78 18.44 8.74
C GLU A 71 2.81 17.66 9.55
N LEU A 72 3.71 16.93 8.88
CA LEU A 72 4.68 16.06 9.56
C LEU A 72 6.13 16.47 9.34
N GLY A 73 6.40 17.40 8.41
CA GLY A 73 7.77 17.77 8.06
C GLY A 73 8.58 16.63 7.44
N LEU A 74 7.90 15.71 6.75
CA LEU A 74 8.49 14.53 6.13
C LEU A 74 8.44 14.61 4.60
N ASP A 75 9.37 13.90 3.96
CA ASP A 75 9.34 13.59 2.55
C ASP A 75 8.87 12.14 2.38
N ARG A 76 8.31 11.80 1.21
CA ARG A 76 7.89 10.42 0.95
C ARG A 76 9.06 9.42 1.01
N SER A 77 10.29 9.88 0.78
CA SER A 77 11.49 9.05 0.96
C SER A 77 11.79 8.68 2.40
N ASP A 78 11.17 9.37 3.37
CA ASP A 78 11.27 9.03 4.80
C ASP A 78 10.25 7.96 5.21
N CYS A 79 9.25 7.70 4.35
CA CYS A 79 8.16 6.77 4.57
C CYS A 79 8.24 5.60 3.59
N TYR A 80 7.43 4.57 3.80
CA TYR A 80 7.18 3.54 2.79
C TYR A 80 5.71 3.61 2.36
N ILE A 81 5.46 3.57 1.06
CA ILE A 81 4.12 3.74 0.49
C ILE A 81 3.79 2.55 -0.39
N ALA A 82 2.63 1.93 -0.15
CA ALA A 82 2.17 0.77 -0.92
C ALA A 82 0.64 0.77 -1.03
N ASN A 83 0.11 -0.18 -1.77
CA ASN A 83 -1.33 -0.42 -1.90
C ASN A 83 -1.66 -1.87 -1.54
N VAL A 84 -2.93 -2.14 -1.25
CA VAL A 84 -3.46 -3.48 -1.00
C VAL A 84 -3.24 -4.38 -2.22
N VAL A 85 -3.60 -3.89 -3.43
CA VAL A 85 -3.28 -4.60 -4.68
C VAL A 85 -2.19 -3.85 -5.43
N LYS A 86 -1.34 -4.60 -6.15
CA LYS A 86 -0.15 -4.07 -6.83
C LYS A 86 -0.37 -3.78 -8.31
N CYS A 87 -1.54 -4.11 -8.82
CA CYS A 87 -1.88 -3.94 -10.23
C CYS A 87 -3.18 -3.13 -10.35
N ARG A 88 -3.22 -2.27 -11.39
CA ARG A 88 -4.39 -1.44 -11.66
C ARG A 88 -5.60 -2.25 -12.07
N PRO A 89 -6.75 -2.11 -11.38
CA PRO A 89 -8.00 -2.68 -11.87
C PRO A 89 -8.49 -1.95 -13.13
N PRO A 90 -9.12 -2.66 -14.09
CA PRO A 90 -9.67 -2.04 -15.30
C PRO A 90 -10.65 -0.91 -14.97
N GLY A 91 -10.46 0.24 -15.62
CA GLY A 91 -11.31 1.42 -15.40
C GLY A 91 -11.25 1.98 -13.98
N ASN A 92 -10.21 1.69 -13.23
CA ASN A 92 -10.04 2.10 -11.83
C ASN A 92 -11.19 1.62 -10.92
N ARG A 93 -11.83 0.50 -11.26
CA ARG A 93 -12.83 -0.10 -10.39
C ARG A 93 -12.24 -0.55 -9.07
N ASP A 94 -13.09 -0.79 -8.08
CA ASP A 94 -12.65 -1.37 -6.83
C ASP A 94 -12.03 -2.76 -7.05
N PRO A 95 -10.97 -3.11 -6.30
CA PRO A 95 -10.43 -4.47 -6.37
C PRO A 95 -11.45 -5.48 -5.85
N ARG A 96 -11.46 -6.65 -6.48
CA ARG A 96 -12.36 -7.75 -6.09
C ARG A 96 -11.74 -8.54 -4.93
N PRO A 97 -12.56 -9.23 -4.13
CA PRO A 97 -12.07 -10.05 -3.01
C PRO A 97 -11.01 -11.09 -3.41
N ASP A 98 -11.16 -11.74 -4.57
CA ASP A 98 -10.19 -12.71 -5.07
C ASP A 98 -8.86 -12.05 -5.45
N GLU A 99 -8.91 -10.84 -6.01
CA GLU A 99 -7.73 -10.05 -6.35
C GLU A 99 -6.97 -9.60 -5.09
N ILE A 100 -7.71 -9.16 -4.09
CA ILE A 100 -7.14 -8.77 -2.78
C ILE A 100 -6.48 -9.99 -2.12
N ALA A 101 -7.17 -11.13 -2.10
CA ALA A 101 -6.65 -12.36 -1.51
C ALA A 101 -5.37 -12.84 -2.21
N ALA A 102 -5.34 -12.79 -3.53
CA ALA A 102 -4.17 -13.20 -4.31
C ALA A 102 -2.96 -12.27 -4.09
N CYS A 103 -3.20 -10.97 -3.90
CA CYS A 103 -2.14 -9.97 -3.73
C CYS A 103 -1.69 -9.80 -2.28
N ARG A 104 -2.51 -10.19 -1.32
CA ARG A 104 -2.28 -10.03 0.13
C ARG A 104 -0.90 -10.51 0.60
N PRO A 105 -0.37 -11.66 0.16
CA PRO A 105 0.94 -12.13 0.61
C PRO A 105 2.07 -11.12 0.36
N TYR A 106 2.01 -10.34 -0.71
CA TYR A 106 3.01 -9.30 -0.98
C TYR A 106 2.96 -8.18 0.06
N LEU A 107 1.75 -7.71 0.41
CA LEU A 107 1.59 -6.69 1.44
C LEU A 107 2.06 -7.18 2.80
N GLU A 108 1.70 -8.40 3.17
CA GLU A 108 2.13 -9.01 4.44
C GLU A 108 3.66 -9.11 4.53
N ARG A 109 4.31 -9.56 3.45
CA ARG A 109 5.77 -9.63 3.39
C ARG A 109 6.42 -8.24 3.41
N GLN A 110 5.80 -7.24 2.79
CA GLN A 110 6.26 -5.85 2.89
C GLN A 110 6.20 -5.33 4.32
N LEU A 111 5.09 -5.59 5.03
CA LEU A 111 4.96 -5.22 6.44
C LEU A 111 6.03 -5.87 7.31
N ASP A 112 6.34 -7.15 7.06
CA ASP A 112 7.37 -7.86 7.80
C ASP A 112 8.78 -7.31 7.50
N LEU A 113 9.08 -7.03 6.24
CA LEU A 113 10.40 -6.58 5.81
C LEU A 113 10.71 -5.13 6.15
N VAL A 114 9.72 -4.23 5.99
CA VAL A 114 9.86 -2.82 6.38
C VAL A 114 9.79 -2.67 7.89
N ASP A 115 8.92 -3.45 8.52
CA ASP A 115 8.70 -3.48 9.98
C ASP A 115 8.39 -2.09 10.56
N PRO A 116 7.37 -1.39 10.02
CA PRO A 116 7.03 -0.05 10.49
C PRO A 116 6.42 -0.07 11.88
N THR A 117 6.66 0.99 12.66
CA THR A 117 6.02 1.18 13.97
C THR A 117 4.56 1.60 13.80
N VAL A 118 4.28 2.45 12.80
CA VAL A 118 2.94 2.98 12.53
C VAL A 118 2.59 2.73 11.07
N VAL A 119 1.38 2.21 10.86
CA VAL A 119 0.78 2.07 9.52
C VAL A 119 -0.43 2.99 9.44
N VAL A 120 -0.46 3.85 8.42
CA VAL A 120 -1.62 4.69 8.10
C VAL A 120 -2.35 4.06 6.91
N THR A 121 -3.62 3.71 7.12
CA THR A 121 -4.46 3.18 6.05
C THR A 121 -5.24 4.30 5.39
N LEU A 122 -5.19 4.33 4.06
CA LEU A 122 -5.84 5.32 3.23
C LEU A 122 -7.04 4.68 2.53
N GLY A 123 -8.24 4.89 3.12
CA GLY A 123 -9.49 4.39 2.57
C GLY A 123 -10.01 3.11 3.22
N ASN A 124 -11.16 2.64 2.75
CA ASN A 124 -11.88 1.51 3.32
C ASN A 124 -11.18 0.17 3.16
N PHE A 125 -10.64 -0.12 1.97
CA PHE A 125 -10.09 -1.45 1.65
C PHE A 125 -8.90 -1.80 2.53
N SER A 126 -7.94 -0.91 2.64
CA SER A 126 -6.76 -1.14 3.49
C SER A 126 -7.11 -1.20 4.96
N SER A 127 -8.02 -0.33 5.43
CA SER A 127 -8.47 -0.31 6.83
C SER A 127 -9.17 -1.61 7.21
N LYS A 128 -10.12 -2.05 6.40
CA LYS A 128 -10.87 -3.28 6.65
C LYS A 128 -9.98 -4.51 6.57
N LEU A 129 -9.08 -4.57 5.59
CA LEU A 129 -8.19 -5.71 5.41
C LEU A 129 -7.25 -5.88 6.60
N LEU A 130 -6.55 -4.82 6.98
CA LEU A 130 -5.52 -4.92 8.03
C LEU A 130 -6.11 -5.03 9.43
N LEU A 131 -7.26 -4.42 9.68
CA LEU A 131 -7.96 -4.56 10.97
C LEU A 131 -8.86 -5.79 11.04
N GLY A 132 -9.11 -6.48 9.92
CA GLY A 132 -9.99 -7.64 9.88
C GLY A 132 -11.43 -7.31 10.27
N THR A 133 -11.96 -6.18 9.79
CA THR A 133 -13.29 -5.68 10.13
C THR A 133 -14.09 -5.26 8.89
N ASP A 134 -15.41 -5.24 9.00
CA ASP A 134 -16.31 -4.68 7.99
C ASP A 134 -16.69 -3.22 8.28
N VAL A 135 -16.23 -2.65 9.38
CA VAL A 135 -16.51 -1.27 9.77
C VAL A 135 -15.81 -0.31 8.81
N GLY A 136 -16.54 0.69 8.29
CA GLY A 136 -16.02 1.66 7.34
C GLY A 136 -15.10 2.71 7.98
N ILE A 137 -14.25 3.32 7.16
CA ILE A 137 -13.26 4.31 7.61
C ILE A 137 -13.88 5.53 8.29
N THR A 138 -15.10 5.93 7.90
CA THR A 138 -15.78 7.04 8.54
C THR A 138 -16.00 6.85 10.04
N LYS A 139 -16.14 5.60 10.48
CA LYS A 139 -16.25 5.25 11.90
C LYS A 139 -14.90 4.92 12.54
N LEU A 140 -13.97 4.37 11.77
CA LEU A 140 -12.66 3.96 12.26
C LEU A 140 -11.70 5.13 12.47
N ARG A 141 -11.79 6.15 11.63
CA ARG A 141 -10.87 7.30 11.64
C ARG A 141 -10.84 8.03 12.98
N GLY A 142 -9.74 8.68 13.26
CA GLY A 142 -9.56 9.49 14.47
C GLY A 142 -9.10 8.71 15.69
N GLN A 143 -8.80 7.43 15.55
CA GLN A 143 -8.28 6.56 16.61
C GLN A 143 -7.08 5.77 16.12
N ALA A 144 -6.21 5.35 17.03
CA ALA A 144 -5.15 4.40 16.77
C ALA A 144 -5.58 3.00 17.22
N TYR A 145 -5.25 2.00 16.39
CA TYR A 145 -5.55 0.60 16.66
C TYR A 145 -4.25 -0.19 16.75
N ARG A 146 -4.29 -1.34 17.40
CA ARG A 146 -3.18 -2.30 17.41
C ARG A 146 -3.49 -3.43 16.46
N PHE A 147 -2.49 -3.90 15.72
CA PHE A 147 -2.67 -5.02 14.79
C PHE A 147 -1.35 -5.75 14.52
N GLY A 148 -1.48 -6.99 14.07
CA GLY A 148 -0.36 -7.77 13.54
C GLY A 148 0.54 -8.43 14.58
N GLU A 149 1.46 -9.24 14.06
CA GLU A 149 2.53 -9.91 14.78
C GLU A 149 3.87 -9.63 14.05
N PRO A 150 4.81 -8.86 14.65
CA PRO A 150 4.69 -8.15 15.92
C PRO A 150 3.63 -7.05 15.91
N GLU A 151 3.16 -6.67 17.08
CA GLU A 151 2.12 -5.66 17.23
C GLU A 151 2.57 -4.30 16.75
N ARG A 152 1.76 -3.67 15.90
CA ARG A 152 1.98 -2.33 15.36
C ARG A 152 0.76 -1.45 15.62
N HIS A 153 0.96 -0.14 15.51
CA HIS A 153 -0.13 0.82 15.54
C HIS A 153 -0.67 1.06 14.12
N LEU A 154 -1.99 1.11 13.99
CA LEU A 154 -2.66 1.43 12.74
C LEU A 154 -3.56 2.65 12.94
N VAL A 155 -3.43 3.61 12.04
CA VAL A 155 -4.21 4.85 12.04
C VAL A 155 -4.97 4.95 10.73
N PRO A 156 -6.29 4.73 10.74
CA PRO A 156 -7.13 4.89 9.56
C PRO A 156 -7.32 6.36 9.18
#